data_8e0b58bfc10d3d966aa1a7ba4706224d
#
_entry.id   8e0b58bfc10d3d966aa1a7ba4706224d
#
_cell.length_a   1.000
_cell.length_b   1.000
_cell.length_c   1.000
_cell.angle_alpha   90.00
_cell.angle_beta   90.00
_cell.angle_gamma   90.00
#
_symmetry.space_group_name_H-M   'P 1'
#
loop_
_entity.id
_entity.type
_entity.pdbx_description
1 polymer ?
#
loop_
_entity_poly.entity_id
_entity_poly.type
_entity_poly.pdbx_seq_one_letter_code
_entity_poly.pdbx_strand_id
1 'polypeptide(L)'
;MYFRTYYTSIPWDSYFLAGNLSDFTASVFDSLRWSDLGFPLLTVLFLVLTRKQNLKVTLKEQRRKSLRLLAGCICVPLLALGGIIAYYGGYKKTYEALLTDYQTCGTPIYTIFGSLYYEHVQDKIEYTPQIKKEIEDWLSKHPRRQPLPFQIEARDNCIIILAESFESWVLEKSVEGKEITPNLNRMLKEENVLYAPYVQTQVKGSRSIDGQLLLHTGLLPINYGAYSARFPHHTYYSIDKAFKEKYEGGGTCCMTVDKKVVWNVAIVAQDFGYDKLLDKPYFVLDEKTGPRHRLGDVSFLRQCGEKLATEELFPTGGHTLVQCVTYSGHSPFIIPEESKRISFSDKLPERLRNYMVVANYTDYAIGQFITFLRSQKKFENTMIVITGDHEGFGLTRKPLYEHALGKDIISPERFTPLIVLNSPVHLRYEKVMGQVDLYPTLLDLLGADDYPWRGLGESILSSGKKAFAISPQMEIIGDTVGVSTAEIQHAKDAWRVSDLIISCDYFAHGRTGDKK
;
A
#
# COMPACT_ATOMS: atom_id res chain seq x y z
N MET A 1 19.28 -3.97 1.97
CA MET A 1 18.30 -3.29 2.85
C MET A 1 17.00 -2.97 2.11
N TYR A 2 16.96 -2.03 1.18
CA TYR A 2 15.74 -1.60 0.48
C TYR A 2 14.93 -2.76 -0.11
N PHE A 3 15.56 -3.65 -0.85
CA PHE A 3 14.91 -4.83 -1.42
C PHE A 3 14.24 -5.74 -0.37
N ARG A 4 14.87 -5.93 0.79
CA ARG A 4 14.26 -6.73 1.89
C ARG A 4 13.00 -6.11 2.48
N THR A 5 12.88 -4.79 2.38
CA THR A 5 11.74 -4.05 2.94
C THR A 5 10.61 -3.88 1.93
N TYR A 6 10.98 -3.65 0.66
CA TYR A 6 10.05 -3.21 -0.37
C TYR A 6 9.87 -4.20 -1.53
N TYR A 7 10.62 -5.31 -1.54
CA TYR A 7 10.61 -6.34 -2.60
C TYR A 7 10.89 -5.82 -4.00
N THR A 8 11.52 -4.67 -4.12
CA THR A 8 11.94 -4.06 -5.38
C THR A 8 13.31 -3.41 -5.22
N SER A 9 13.98 -3.13 -6.32
CA SER A 9 15.19 -2.31 -6.33
C SER A 9 14.84 -0.84 -6.02
N ILE A 10 15.82 -0.06 -5.55
CA ILE A 10 15.61 1.38 -5.33
C ILE A 10 15.36 2.04 -6.69
N PRO A 11 14.20 2.64 -6.92
CA PRO A 11 13.96 3.40 -8.15
C PRO A 11 14.85 4.63 -8.19
N TRP A 12 15.24 5.06 -9.38
CA TRP A 12 16.08 6.26 -9.56
C TRP A 12 15.38 7.53 -9.05
N ASP A 13 14.10 7.65 -9.31
CA ASP A 13 13.24 8.72 -8.81
C ASP A 13 13.20 8.81 -7.26
N SER A 14 13.42 7.70 -6.55
CA SER A 14 13.58 7.71 -5.09
C SER A 14 14.77 8.53 -4.61
N TYR A 15 15.80 8.72 -5.42
CA TYR A 15 16.93 9.59 -5.08
C TYR A 15 16.53 11.07 -5.07
N PHE A 16 15.58 11.49 -5.88
CA PHE A 16 15.02 12.85 -5.86
C PHE A 16 14.10 13.09 -4.66
N LEU A 17 13.55 12.02 -4.10
CA LEU A 17 12.78 12.04 -2.86
C LEU A 17 13.65 11.95 -1.59
N ALA A 18 15.00 11.96 -1.75
CA ALA A 18 15.93 11.82 -0.62
C ALA A 18 15.76 12.90 0.46
N GLY A 19 15.24 14.09 0.12
CA GLY A 19 14.85 15.10 1.10
C GLY A 19 13.76 14.63 2.08
N ASN A 20 12.96 13.64 1.69
CA ASN A 20 11.94 13.04 2.54
C ASN A 20 12.51 11.93 3.44
N LEU A 21 13.73 11.44 3.18
CA LEU A 21 14.39 10.41 4.00
C LEU A 21 14.55 10.84 5.47
N SER A 22 14.69 12.12 5.75
CA SER A 22 14.70 12.64 7.12
C SER A 22 13.42 12.25 7.87
N ASP A 23 12.31 12.18 7.18
CA ASP A 23 11.01 11.80 7.71
C ASP A 23 10.86 10.27 7.87
N PHE A 24 11.74 9.44 7.26
CA PHE A 24 11.72 7.96 7.30
C PHE A 24 12.98 7.30 7.91
N THR A 25 13.83 8.07 8.59
CA THR A 25 15.10 7.58 9.16
C THR A 25 14.92 6.40 10.13
N ALA A 26 13.91 6.45 10.99
CA ALA A 26 13.67 5.37 11.95
C ALA A 26 13.32 4.04 11.26
N SER A 27 12.49 4.08 10.22
CA SER A 27 12.14 2.88 9.43
C SER A 27 13.35 2.34 8.65
N VAL A 28 14.22 3.25 8.19
CA VAL A 28 15.50 2.88 7.58
C VAL A 28 16.39 2.15 8.59
N PHE A 29 16.55 2.71 9.79
CA PHE A 29 17.35 2.08 10.86
C PHE A 29 16.77 0.74 11.33
N ASP A 30 15.44 0.64 11.46
CA ASP A 30 14.76 -0.61 11.80
C ASP A 30 14.97 -1.71 10.75
N SER A 31 15.17 -1.33 9.49
CA SER A 31 15.45 -2.26 8.38
C SER A 31 16.90 -2.72 8.29
N LEU A 32 17.84 -2.07 9.03
CA LEU A 32 19.26 -2.40 9.01
C LEU A 32 19.54 -3.72 9.75
N ARG A 33 20.41 -4.54 9.15
CA ARG A 33 20.99 -5.71 9.79
C ARG A 33 22.48 -5.50 10.00
N TRP A 34 23.07 -6.16 10.97
CA TRP A 34 24.52 -6.13 11.21
C TRP A 34 25.33 -6.50 9.95
N SER A 35 24.81 -7.39 9.10
CA SER A 35 25.42 -7.74 7.82
C SER A 35 25.52 -6.56 6.84
N ASP A 36 24.66 -5.56 6.93
CA ASP A 36 24.69 -4.39 6.04
C ASP A 36 25.87 -3.47 6.34
N LEU A 37 26.42 -3.54 7.56
CA LEU A 37 27.64 -2.83 7.96
C LEU A 37 28.90 -3.41 7.31
N GLY A 38 28.84 -4.62 6.78
CA GLY A 38 29.96 -5.26 6.10
C GLY A 38 30.50 -4.43 4.92
N PHE A 39 29.61 -3.81 4.13
CA PHE A 39 30.02 -2.99 2.97
C PHE A 39 30.81 -1.74 3.37
N PRO A 40 30.31 -0.84 4.24
CA PRO A 40 31.09 0.32 4.66
C PRO A 40 32.38 -0.06 5.41
N LEU A 41 32.34 -1.12 6.23
CA LEU A 41 33.54 -1.61 6.93
C LEU A 41 34.60 -2.13 5.96
N LEU A 42 34.23 -2.92 4.95
CA LEU A 42 35.12 -3.37 3.90
C LEU A 42 35.70 -2.21 3.09
N THR A 43 34.87 -1.20 2.80
CA THR A 43 35.32 0.02 2.10
C THR A 43 36.36 0.78 2.93
N VAL A 44 36.09 0.98 4.23
CA VAL A 44 37.04 1.63 5.15
C VAL A 44 38.33 0.81 5.27
N LEU A 45 38.23 -0.50 5.43
CA LEU A 45 39.39 -1.41 5.49
C LEU A 45 40.22 -1.32 4.21
N PHE A 46 39.58 -1.33 3.03
CA PHE A 46 40.22 -1.17 1.74
C PHE A 46 40.98 0.16 1.65
N LEU A 47 40.34 1.27 2.03
CA LEU A 47 40.95 2.60 2.05
C LEU A 47 42.16 2.68 3.01
N VAL A 48 42.05 2.07 4.20
CA VAL A 48 43.15 2.02 5.18
C VAL A 48 44.30 1.20 4.67
N LEU A 49 44.02 0.03 4.08
CA LEU A 49 45.06 -0.85 3.53
C LEU A 49 45.80 -0.22 2.34
N THR A 50 45.04 0.44 1.45
CA THR A 50 45.62 1.15 0.30
C THR A 50 46.44 2.37 0.72
N ARG A 51 45.98 3.11 1.76
CA ARG A 51 46.70 4.26 2.31
C ARG A 51 48.06 3.86 2.96
N LYS A 52 48.12 2.71 3.63
CA LYS A 52 49.39 2.19 4.23
C LYS A 52 50.39 1.73 3.19
N GLN A 53 49.95 1.26 2.01
CA GLN A 53 50.88 0.81 0.95
C GLN A 53 51.51 1.95 0.18
N ASN A 54 50.90 3.13 0.16
CA ASN A 54 51.37 4.30 -0.59
C ASN A 54 52.63 4.97 -0.04
N LEU A 55 53.21 4.48 1.05
CA LEU A 55 54.33 5.13 1.72
C LEU A 55 55.74 4.63 1.32
N LYS A 56 55.89 3.57 0.50
CA LYS A 56 57.23 3.00 0.25
C LYS A 56 57.52 2.38 -1.12
N VAL A 57 56.77 2.64 -2.22
CA VAL A 57 57.05 1.98 -3.51
C VAL A 57 57.03 2.96 -4.68
N THR A 58 57.97 2.80 -5.63
CA THR A 58 58.13 3.60 -6.82
C THR A 58 56.86 3.68 -7.66
N LEU A 59 56.38 4.89 -7.87
CA LEU A 59 55.11 5.30 -8.47
C LEU A 59 54.70 4.58 -9.78
N LYS A 60 55.65 4.12 -10.58
CA LYS A 60 55.41 3.55 -11.91
C LYS A 60 54.93 2.07 -11.90
N GLU A 61 55.51 1.26 -11.04
CA GLU A 61 55.17 -0.17 -10.95
C GLU A 61 53.87 -0.38 -10.18
N GLN A 62 53.67 0.41 -9.15
CA GLN A 62 52.47 0.40 -8.34
C GLN A 62 51.25 0.87 -9.13
N ARG A 63 51.38 1.92 -9.98
CA ARG A 63 50.31 2.37 -10.87
C ARG A 63 49.89 1.29 -11.86
N ARG A 64 50.83 0.48 -12.40
CA ARG A 64 50.50 -0.65 -13.28
C ARG A 64 49.77 -1.80 -12.52
N LYS A 65 50.18 -2.12 -11.28
CA LYS A 65 49.51 -3.15 -10.45
C LYS A 65 48.10 -2.69 -10.04
N SER A 66 47.98 -1.43 -9.59
CA SER A 66 46.68 -0.86 -9.22
C SER A 66 45.73 -0.75 -10.41
N LEU A 67 46.21 -0.39 -11.59
CA LEU A 67 45.41 -0.36 -12.83
C LEU A 67 44.97 -1.78 -13.26
N ARG A 68 45.82 -2.83 -13.10
CA ARG A 68 45.44 -4.21 -13.39
C ARG A 68 44.41 -4.73 -12.39
N LEU A 69 44.56 -4.38 -11.12
CA LEU A 69 43.59 -4.75 -10.08
C LEU A 69 42.24 -4.07 -10.31
N LEU A 70 42.26 -2.76 -10.62
CA LEU A 70 41.08 -1.99 -10.96
C LEU A 70 40.40 -2.52 -12.23
N ALA A 71 41.19 -2.83 -13.25
CA ALA A 71 40.67 -3.47 -14.47
C ALA A 71 40.04 -4.83 -14.17
N GLY A 72 40.66 -5.67 -13.32
CA GLY A 72 40.09 -6.93 -12.88
C GLY A 72 38.77 -6.74 -12.10
N CYS A 73 38.73 -5.78 -11.17
CA CYS A 73 37.53 -5.46 -10.39
C CYS A 73 36.37 -4.93 -11.25
N ILE A 74 36.67 -4.36 -12.42
CA ILE A 74 35.66 -3.87 -13.36
C ILE A 74 35.31 -4.96 -14.40
N CYS A 75 36.33 -5.61 -14.98
CA CYS A 75 36.11 -6.58 -16.06
C CYS A 75 35.42 -7.87 -15.58
N VAL A 76 35.74 -8.38 -14.38
CA VAL A 76 35.13 -9.59 -13.87
C VAL A 76 33.62 -9.45 -13.65
N PRO A 77 33.12 -8.40 -12.96
CA PRO A 77 31.67 -8.15 -12.86
C PRO A 77 30.99 -7.91 -14.21
N LEU A 78 31.64 -7.20 -15.15
CA LEU A 78 31.09 -6.97 -16.48
C LEU A 78 30.98 -8.27 -17.30
N LEU A 79 31.99 -9.14 -17.22
CA LEU A 79 31.96 -10.46 -17.88
C LEU A 79 30.90 -11.35 -17.24
N ALA A 80 30.78 -11.34 -15.91
CA ALA A 80 29.72 -12.07 -15.20
C ALA A 80 28.33 -11.56 -15.62
N LEU A 81 28.15 -10.25 -15.69
CA LEU A 81 26.89 -9.64 -16.16
C LEU A 81 26.61 -10.01 -17.63
N GLY A 82 27.62 -9.95 -18.50
CA GLY A 82 27.52 -10.40 -19.89
C GLY A 82 27.12 -11.87 -20.00
N GLY A 83 27.69 -12.74 -19.17
CA GLY A 83 27.33 -14.15 -19.08
C GLY A 83 25.88 -14.36 -18.63
N ILE A 84 25.40 -13.60 -17.63
CA ILE A 84 24.02 -13.65 -17.16
C ILE A 84 23.06 -13.18 -18.25
N ILE A 85 23.37 -12.08 -18.94
CA ILE A 85 22.57 -11.56 -20.05
C ILE A 85 22.47 -12.58 -21.20
N ALA A 86 23.59 -13.24 -21.51
CA ALA A 86 23.62 -14.29 -22.53
C ALA A 86 22.79 -15.52 -22.12
N TYR A 87 22.87 -15.92 -20.83
CA TYR A 87 22.13 -17.04 -20.28
C TYR A 87 20.61 -16.85 -20.40
N TYR A 88 20.09 -15.66 -20.08
CA TYR A 88 18.67 -15.35 -20.18
C TYR A 88 18.22 -14.96 -21.60
N GLY A 89 19.14 -14.87 -22.56
CA GLY A 89 18.82 -14.60 -23.97
C GLY A 89 18.52 -13.12 -24.25
N GLY A 90 19.16 -12.20 -23.53
CA GLY A 90 19.10 -10.77 -23.77
C GLY A 90 18.81 -9.95 -22.51
N TYR A 91 19.11 -8.67 -22.59
CA TYR A 91 19.06 -7.77 -21.46
C TYR A 91 17.63 -7.64 -20.86
N LYS A 92 16.59 -7.48 -21.71
CA LYS A 92 15.20 -7.38 -21.28
C LYS A 92 14.72 -8.62 -20.51
N LYS A 93 14.98 -9.82 -21.08
CA LYS A 93 14.62 -11.10 -20.45
C LYS A 93 15.37 -11.32 -19.13
N THR A 94 16.64 -10.93 -19.07
CA THR A 94 17.41 -10.95 -17.83
C THR A 94 16.77 -10.10 -16.76
N TYR A 95 16.37 -8.88 -17.14
CA TYR A 95 15.74 -7.96 -16.23
C TYR A 95 14.39 -8.49 -15.70
N GLU A 96 13.54 -8.98 -16.59
CA GLU A 96 12.24 -9.58 -16.23
C GLU A 96 12.41 -10.80 -15.32
N ALA A 97 13.37 -11.68 -15.61
CA ALA A 97 13.67 -12.85 -14.78
C ALA A 97 14.17 -12.46 -13.38
N LEU A 98 15.03 -11.43 -13.30
CA LEU A 98 15.59 -10.97 -12.04
C LEU A 98 14.58 -10.16 -11.21
N LEU A 99 13.60 -9.51 -11.82
CA LEU A 99 12.48 -8.87 -11.10
C LEU A 99 11.56 -9.91 -10.44
N THR A 100 11.39 -11.06 -11.06
CA THR A 100 10.56 -12.14 -10.53
C THR A 100 11.31 -13.01 -9.52
N ASP A 101 12.64 -13.04 -9.56
CA ASP A 101 13.47 -13.79 -8.61
C ASP A 101 13.96 -12.89 -7.47
N TYR A 102 13.23 -12.90 -6.37
CA TYR A 102 13.52 -12.13 -5.15
C TYR A 102 14.87 -12.47 -4.51
N GLN A 103 15.47 -13.61 -4.81
CA GLN A 103 16.75 -14.01 -4.24
C GLN A 103 17.94 -13.36 -4.96
N THR A 104 17.78 -13.06 -6.23
CA THR A 104 18.83 -12.49 -7.09
C THR A 104 18.80 -10.97 -7.21
N CYS A 105 17.67 -10.32 -6.98
CA CYS A 105 17.53 -8.85 -7.02
C CYS A 105 18.36 -8.07 -5.97
N GLY A 106 19.03 -8.76 -5.05
CA GLY A 106 19.81 -8.12 -3.96
C GLY A 106 21.21 -7.67 -4.32
N THR A 107 21.69 -7.81 -5.56
CA THR A 107 23.05 -7.40 -5.91
C THR A 107 23.12 -5.89 -6.20
N PRO A 108 24.13 -5.16 -5.65
CA PRO A 108 24.29 -3.72 -5.91
C PRO A 108 24.41 -3.37 -7.39
N ILE A 109 25.07 -4.22 -8.18
CA ILE A 109 25.24 -4.03 -9.63
C ILE A 109 23.88 -4.08 -10.33
N TYR A 110 23.03 -5.02 -9.94
CA TYR A 110 21.69 -5.14 -10.51
C TYR A 110 20.81 -3.93 -10.16
N THR A 111 20.87 -3.46 -8.93
CA THR A 111 20.09 -2.28 -8.49
C THR A 111 20.46 -1.04 -9.30
N ILE A 112 21.74 -0.81 -9.58
CA ILE A 112 22.20 0.36 -10.34
C ILE A 112 21.83 0.22 -11.83
N PHE A 113 22.21 -0.87 -12.46
CA PHE A 113 21.98 -1.04 -13.91
C PHE A 113 20.53 -1.36 -14.23
N GLY A 114 19.83 -2.09 -13.37
CA GLY A 114 18.40 -2.34 -13.51
C GLY A 114 17.59 -1.05 -13.42
N SER A 115 17.91 -0.18 -12.47
CA SER A 115 17.27 1.13 -12.34
C SER A 115 17.52 2.03 -13.55
N LEU A 116 18.77 2.14 -14.02
CA LEU A 116 19.12 2.92 -15.19
C LEU A 116 18.45 2.38 -16.47
N TYR A 117 18.39 1.06 -16.63
CA TYR A 117 17.71 0.45 -17.78
C TYR A 117 16.21 0.70 -17.74
N TYR A 118 15.59 0.53 -16.56
CA TYR A 118 14.15 0.72 -16.43
C TYR A 118 13.75 2.16 -16.75
N GLU A 119 14.52 3.13 -16.31
CA GLU A 119 14.25 4.52 -16.60
C GLU A 119 14.43 4.90 -18.06
N HIS A 120 15.48 4.38 -18.72
CA HIS A 120 15.78 4.79 -20.08
C HIS A 120 15.06 3.98 -21.16
N VAL A 121 14.64 2.74 -20.85
CA VAL A 121 14.07 1.83 -21.85
C VAL A 121 12.61 1.50 -21.60
N GLN A 122 12.16 1.48 -20.35
CA GLN A 122 10.78 1.15 -20.00
C GLN A 122 9.91 2.33 -19.52
N ASP A 123 10.50 3.48 -19.28
CA ASP A 123 9.79 4.66 -18.76
C ASP A 123 8.77 5.29 -19.72
N LYS A 124 8.71 4.81 -20.95
CA LYS A 124 7.79 5.34 -21.96
C LYS A 124 7.05 4.19 -22.64
N ILE A 125 6.12 3.60 -21.89
CA ILE A 125 5.09 2.80 -22.54
C ILE A 125 4.15 3.78 -23.23
N GLU A 126 4.39 3.97 -24.54
CA GLU A 126 3.51 4.81 -25.35
C GLU A 126 2.18 4.11 -25.59
N TYR A 127 1.09 4.86 -25.56
CA TYR A 127 -0.21 4.36 -25.95
C TYR A 127 -0.21 4.00 -27.43
N THR A 128 -0.25 2.72 -27.75
CA THR A 128 -0.29 2.18 -29.12
C THR A 128 -1.57 1.39 -29.34
N PRO A 129 -2.01 1.21 -30.60
CA PRO A 129 -3.15 0.35 -30.92
C PRO A 129 -3.00 -1.08 -30.39
N GLN A 130 -1.77 -1.59 -30.32
CA GLN A 130 -1.47 -2.92 -29.80
C GLN A 130 -1.70 -2.99 -28.28
N ILE A 131 -1.19 -2.00 -27.53
CA ILE A 131 -1.38 -1.91 -26.07
C ILE A 131 -2.86 -1.70 -25.75
N LYS A 132 -3.53 -0.81 -26.47
CA LYS A 132 -4.98 -0.63 -26.37
C LYS A 132 -5.71 -1.95 -26.51
N LYS A 133 -5.43 -2.67 -27.60
CA LYS A 133 -6.06 -3.96 -27.86
C LYS A 133 -5.81 -4.98 -26.75
N GLU A 134 -4.60 -5.04 -26.22
CA GLU A 134 -4.24 -5.93 -25.12
C GLU A 134 -5.05 -5.65 -23.85
N ILE A 135 -5.19 -4.37 -23.48
CA ILE A 135 -5.99 -3.95 -22.34
C ILE A 135 -7.46 -4.28 -22.57
N GLU A 136 -8.01 -3.94 -23.74
CA GLU A 136 -9.41 -4.19 -24.10
C GLU A 136 -9.73 -5.69 -24.20
N ASP A 137 -8.82 -6.50 -24.73
CA ASP A 137 -8.96 -7.97 -24.80
C ASP A 137 -9.04 -8.58 -23.38
N TRP A 138 -8.29 -8.05 -22.42
CA TRP A 138 -8.37 -8.48 -21.02
C TRP A 138 -9.67 -8.00 -20.37
N LEU A 139 -10.02 -6.71 -20.51
CA LEU A 139 -11.24 -6.13 -19.97
C LEU A 139 -12.51 -6.81 -20.50
N SER A 140 -12.49 -7.23 -21.76
CA SER A 140 -13.64 -7.93 -22.36
C SER A 140 -13.91 -9.31 -21.74
N LYS A 141 -12.89 -9.93 -21.13
CA LYS A 141 -12.99 -11.22 -20.44
C LYS A 141 -13.19 -11.08 -18.95
N HIS A 142 -13.03 -9.85 -18.43
CA HIS A 142 -13.22 -9.60 -17.00
C HIS A 142 -14.71 -9.77 -16.66
N PRO A 143 -15.05 -10.42 -15.53
CA PRO A 143 -16.43 -10.63 -15.16
C PRO A 143 -17.21 -9.33 -15.14
N ARG A 144 -18.24 -9.25 -15.96
CA ARG A 144 -19.16 -8.11 -15.91
C ARG A 144 -19.94 -8.19 -14.62
N ARG A 145 -20.21 -7.02 -14.01
CA ARG A 145 -21.08 -6.96 -12.86
C ARG A 145 -22.39 -7.72 -13.14
N GLN A 146 -22.68 -8.70 -12.30
CA GLN A 146 -24.02 -9.26 -12.23
C GLN A 146 -24.91 -8.28 -11.45
N PRO A 147 -26.13 -8.03 -11.89
CA PRO A 147 -27.06 -7.25 -11.09
C PRO A 147 -27.15 -7.84 -9.69
N LEU A 148 -27.05 -7.00 -8.68
CA LEU A 148 -27.23 -7.46 -7.30
C LEU A 148 -28.65 -7.99 -7.12
N PRO A 149 -28.84 -9.08 -6.37
CA PRO A 149 -30.19 -9.64 -6.17
C PRO A 149 -31.09 -8.80 -5.27
N PHE A 150 -30.59 -7.63 -4.82
CA PHE A 150 -31.28 -6.68 -3.95
C PHE A 150 -30.88 -5.25 -4.32
N GLN A 151 -31.74 -4.29 -3.98
CA GLN A 151 -31.40 -2.88 -4.10
C GLN A 151 -30.58 -2.45 -2.87
N ILE A 152 -29.56 -1.65 -3.11
CA ILE A 152 -28.76 -1.03 -2.06
C ILE A 152 -29.32 0.36 -1.78
N GLU A 153 -29.77 0.57 -0.56
CA GLU A 153 -30.11 1.88 -0.02
C GLU A 153 -28.82 2.58 0.44
N ALA A 154 -28.13 3.22 -0.49
CA ALA A 154 -26.86 3.88 -0.20
C ALA A 154 -27.01 4.97 0.86
N ARG A 155 -25.96 5.15 1.68
CA ARG A 155 -25.90 6.27 2.62
C ARG A 155 -25.51 7.56 1.88
N ASP A 156 -25.99 8.69 2.38
CA ASP A 156 -25.72 10.00 1.79
C ASP A 156 -24.24 10.40 1.90
N ASN A 157 -23.56 9.87 2.91
CA ASN A 157 -22.20 10.24 3.24
C ASN A 157 -21.32 8.98 3.46
N CYS A 158 -20.01 9.16 3.24
CA CYS A 158 -19.02 8.12 3.48
C CYS A 158 -17.78 8.70 4.16
N ILE A 159 -17.35 8.08 5.24
CA ILE A 159 -16.06 8.36 5.90
C ILE A 159 -15.21 7.11 5.81
N ILE A 160 -14.05 7.22 5.19
CA ILE A 160 -13.06 6.15 5.05
C ILE A 160 -11.93 6.40 6.05
N ILE A 161 -11.70 5.46 6.96
CA ILE A 161 -10.53 5.44 7.83
C ILE A 161 -9.55 4.44 7.24
N LEU A 162 -8.49 4.96 6.63
CA LEU A 162 -7.38 4.15 6.13
C LEU A 162 -6.34 4.05 7.23
N ALA A 163 -6.37 2.89 7.92
CA ALA A 163 -5.56 2.66 9.10
C ALA A 163 -4.17 2.15 8.72
N GLU A 164 -3.13 2.91 9.08
CA GLU A 164 -1.72 2.59 8.79
C GLU A 164 -1.34 1.21 9.32
N SER A 165 -0.90 0.33 8.43
CA SER A 165 -0.38 -1.02 8.74
C SER A 165 -1.32 -1.91 9.56
N PHE A 166 -2.65 -1.69 9.50
CA PHE A 166 -3.63 -2.37 10.35
C PHE A 166 -4.03 -3.73 9.78
N GLU A 167 -3.65 -4.81 10.45
CA GLU A 167 -3.89 -6.19 10.02
C GLU A 167 -5.11 -6.82 10.72
N SER A 168 -5.79 -7.71 10.03
CA SER A 168 -7.02 -8.36 10.52
C SER A 168 -6.84 -9.24 11.74
N TRP A 169 -5.68 -9.86 11.92
CA TRP A 169 -5.45 -10.85 12.97
C TRP A 169 -5.55 -10.28 14.40
N VAL A 170 -5.54 -8.96 14.56
CA VAL A 170 -5.75 -8.30 15.87
C VAL A 170 -7.23 -8.21 16.26
N LEU A 171 -8.14 -8.34 15.28
CA LEU A 171 -9.57 -8.29 15.49
C LEU A 171 -10.08 -9.61 16.09
N GLU A 172 -11.06 -9.51 16.97
CA GLU A 172 -11.67 -10.66 17.66
C GLU A 172 -10.62 -11.54 18.38
N LYS A 173 -9.44 -10.94 18.70
CA LYS A 173 -8.29 -11.65 19.27
C LYS A 173 -8.01 -11.17 20.70
N SER A 174 -7.81 -12.15 21.58
CA SER A 174 -7.30 -11.94 22.94
C SER A 174 -5.94 -12.61 23.09
N VAL A 175 -5.00 -11.91 23.71
CA VAL A 175 -3.67 -12.41 24.07
C VAL A 175 -3.46 -12.18 25.56
N GLU A 176 -3.02 -13.19 26.28
CA GLU A 176 -2.87 -13.14 27.74
C GLU A 176 -4.15 -12.67 28.48
N GLY A 177 -5.33 -13.07 27.95
CA GLY A 177 -6.64 -12.69 28.51
C GLY A 177 -7.08 -11.25 28.23
N LYS A 178 -6.35 -10.50 27.40
CA LYS A 178 -6.63 -9.11 27.06
C LYS A 178 -7.05 -8.99 25.61
N GLU A 179 -8.20 -8.40 25.33
CA GLU A 179 -8.64 -8.07 23.97
C GLU A 179 -7.71 -7.00 23.36
N ILE A 180 -7.24 -7.24 22.12
CA ILE A 180 -6.39 -6.27 21.43
C ILE A 180 -7.23 -5.09 20.93
N THR A 181 -8.41 -5.34 20.37
CA THR A 181 -9.24 -4.32 19.71
C THR A 181 -10.68 -4.30 20.26
N PRO A 182 -10.88 -3.94 21.54
CA PRO A 182 -12.19 -4.07 22.19
C PRO A 182 -13.29 -3.17 21.60
N ASN A 183 -12.94 -2.00 21.04
CA ASN A 183 -13.92 -1.10 20.44
C ASN A 183 -14.42 -1.64 19.11
N LEU A 184 -13.52 -2.02 18.21
CA LEU A 184 -13.89 -2.63 16.93
C LEU A 184 -14.60 -3.96 17.12
N ASN A 185 -14.13 -4.83 18.04
CA ASN A 185 -14.77 -6.10 18.35
C ASN A 185 -16.23 -5.94 18.81
N ARG A 186 -16.54 -4.86 19.54
CA ARG A 186 -17.91 -4.52 19.91
C ARG A 186 -18.73 -4.09 18.69
N MET A 187 -18.15 -3.24 17.83
CA MET A 187 -18.81 -2.72 16.64
C MET A 187 -19.08 -3.81 15.59
N LEU A 188 -18.21 -4.81 15.48
CA LEU A 188 -18.40 -5.95 14.58
C LEU A 188 -19.66 -6.81 14.91
N LYS A 189 -20.25 -6.63 16.09
CA LYS A 189 -21.46 -7.33 16.54
C LYS A 189 -22.75 -6.54 16.26
N GLU A 190 -22.65 -5.36 15.70
CA GLU A 190 -23.82 -4.52 15.38
C GLU A 190 -24.57 -5.06 14.15
N GLU A 191 -25.86 -4.75 14.03
CA GLU A 191 -26.73 -5.28 12.97
C GLU A 191 -26.37 -4.78 11.57
N ASN A 192 -25.96 -3.52 11.44
CA ASN A 192 -25.67 -2.89 10.14
C ASN A 192 -24.17 -2.84 9.87
N VAL A 193 -23.51 -4.00 9.86
CA VAL A 193 -22.07 -4.12 9.62
C VAL A 193 -21.81 -5.08 8.47
N LEU A 194 -20.92 -4.65 7.56
CA LEU A 194 -20.24 -5.54 6.64
C LEU A 194 -18.81 -5.75 7.14
N TYR A 195 -18.40 -6.99 7.26
CA TYR A 195 -17.07 -7.36 7.71
C TYR A 195 -16.44 -8.44 6.84
N ALA A 196 -15.28 -8.16 6.29
CA ALA A 196 -14.43 -9.11 5.58
C ALA A 196 -13.03 -9.14 6.21
N PRO A 197 -12.70 -10.21 6.98
CA PRO A 197 -11.42 -10.33 7.67
C PRO A 197 -10.24 -10.68 6.75
N TYR A 198 -10.47 -11.24 5.58
CA TYR A 198 -9.42 -11.85 4.76
C TYR A 198 -9.16 -11.08 3.46
N VAL A 199 -8.86 -9.78 3.59
CA VAL A 199 -8.45 -8.94 2.47
C VAL A 199 -6.94 -9.07 2.27
N GLN A 200 -6.52 -9.87 1.28
CA GLN A 200 -5.11 -10.06 0.94
C GLN A 200 -4.47 -8.74 0.52
N THR A 201 -3.39 -8.35 1.20
CA THR A 201 -2.64 -7.15 0.81
C THR A 201 -1.99 -7.33 -0.56
N GLN A 202 -2.13 -6.32 -1.41
CA GLN A 202 -1.64 -6.34 -2.79
C GLN A 202 -0.72 -5.15 -3.09
N VAL A 203 -0.22 -4.48 -2.06
CA VAL A 203 0.75 -3.40 -2.20
C VAL A 203 2.14 -3.93 -2.58
N LYS A 204 2.91 -3.11 -3.28
CA LYS A 204 4.32 -3.35 -3.59
C LYS A 204 5.23 -2.40 -2.80
N GLY A 205 6.27 -1.87 -3.43
CA GLY A 205 7.30 -1.06 -2.79
C GLY A 205 6.82 0.29 -2.26
N SER A 206 5.73 0.81 -2.77
CA SER A 206 5.21 2.12 -2.39
C SER A 206 4.20 2.07 -1.24
N ARG A 207 3.91 0.88 -0.71
CA ARG A 207 3.19 0.65 0.54
C ARG A 207 1.88 1.45 0.64
N SER A 208 1.82 2.46 1.51
CA SER A 208 0.59 3.22 1.79
C SER A 208 0.01 3.91 0.57
N ILE A 209 0.84 4.42 -0.37
CA ILE A 209 0.31 5.04 -1.58
C ILE A 209 -0.24 4.00 -2.58
N ASP A 210 0.31 2.78 -2.59
CA ASP A 210 -0.25 1.66 -3.36
C ASP A 210 -1.60 1.23 -2.77
N GLY A 211 -1.74 1.24 -1.43
CA GLY A 211 -3.00 0.96 -0.75
C GLY A 211 -4.09 1.97 -1.13
N GLN A 212 -3.73 3.25 -1.24
CA GLN A 212 -4.64 4.28 -1.73
C GLN A 212 -5.03 4.08 -3.19
N LEU A 213 -4.08 3.71 -4.07
CA LEU A 213 -4.39 3.38 -5.48
C LEU A 213 -5.44 2.26 -5.57
N LEU A 214 -5.20 1.15 -4.87
CA LEU A 214 -6.10 -0.01 -4.83
C LEU A 214 -7.51 0.38 -4.37
N LEU A 215 -7.59 1.11 -3.26
CA LEU A 215 -8.84 1.52 -2.64
C LEU A 215 -9.65 2.49 -3.53
N HIS A 216 -8.98 3.48 -4.13
CA HIS A 216 -9.65 4.56 -4.86
C HIS A 216 -9.91 4.25 -6.32
N THR A 217 -9.14 3.36 -6.95
CA THR A 217 -9.22 3.14 -8.39
C THR A 217 -9.47 1.70 -8.80
N GLY A 218 -9.26 0.74 -7.90
CA GLY A 218 -9.29 -0.68 -8.25
C GLY A 218 -8.19 -1.10 -9.22
N LEU A 219 -7.10 -0.33 -9.30
CA LEU A 219 -5.88 -0.67 -10.04
C LEU A 219 -4.85 -1.31 -9.11
N LEU A 220 -4.12 -2.28 -9.62
CA LEU A 220 -3.00 -2.90 -8.93
C LEU A 220 -1.73 -2.04 -9.08
N PRO A 221 -0.83 -2.04 -8.09
CA PRO A 221 0.41 -1.26 -8.13
C PRO A 221 1.29 -1.58 -9.33
N ILE A 222 1.96 -0.56 -9.86
CA ILE A 222 2.93 -0.70 -10.94
C ILE A 222 4.09 -1.62 -10.55
N ASN A 223 4.78 -2.17 -11.55
CA ASN A 223 5.85 -3.13 -11.30
C ASN A 223 7.08 -2.50 -10.62
N TYR A 224 7.29 -1.19 -10.78
CA TYR A 224 8.49 -0.54 -10.33
C TYR A 224 8.23 0.90 -9.88
N GLY A 225 8.71 1.26 -8.68
CA GLY A 225 8.57 2.59 -8.12
C GLY A 225 7.15 2.91 -7.63
N ALA A 226 6.90 4.17 -7.31
CA ALA A 226 5.60 4.68 -6.92
C ALA A 226 4.90 5.32 -8.12
N TYR A 227 3.66 4.91 -8.40
CA TYR A 227 2.89 5.51 -9.49
C TYR A 227 2.76 7.03 -9.33
N SER A 228 2.60 7.51 -8.11
CA SER A 228 2.45 8.92 -7.77
C SER A 228 3.68 9.77 -8.11
N ALA A 229 4.87 9.17 -8.13
CA ALA A 229 6.11 9.84 -8.50
C ALA A 229 6.42 9.68 -9.99
N ARG A 230 6.12 8.52 -10.56
CA ARG A 230 6.47 8.18 -11.94
C ARG A 230 5.47 8.67 -12.97
N PHE A 231 4.20 8.65 -12.62
CA PHE A 231 3.07 8.98 -13.50
C PHE A 231 2.16 10.04 -12.89
N PRO A 232 2.73 11.18 -12.44
CA PRO A 232 1.94 12.29 -11.92
C PRO A 232 1.06 12.87 -13.04
N HIS A 233 -0.13 13.32 -12.68
CA HIS A 233 -1.11 13.93 -13.60
C HIS A 233 -1.69 12.98 -14.66
N HIS A 234 -1.55 11.65 -14.49
CA HIS A 234 -2.28 10.71 -15.31
C HIS A 234 -3.77 10.71 -14.94
N THR A 235 -4.58 10.29 -15.89
CA THR A 235 -6.03 10.25 -15.72
C THR A 235 -6.45 8.98 -14.99
N TYR A 236 -7.21 9.13 -13.91
CA TYR A 236 -7.78 8.02 -13.17
C TYR A 236 -9.30 8.13 -13.06
N TYR A 237 -10.01 7.02 -13.17
CA TYR A 237 -11.31 6.85 -12.57
C TYR A 237 -11.13 6.54 -11.09
N SER A 238 -11.93 7.17 -10.23
CA SER A 238 -11.80 7.03 -8.79
C SER A 238 -13.15 6.99 -8.09
N ILE A 239 -13.14 6.50 -6.85
CA ILE A 239 -14.33 6.51 -5.99
C ILE A 239 -14.81 7.94 -5.72
N ASP A 240 -13.90 8.91 -5.63
CA ASP A 240 -14.19 10.31 -5.40
C ASP A 240 -14.95 10.93 -6.58
N LYS A 241 -14.50 10.64 -7.79
CA LYS A 241 -15.16 11.06 -9.02
C LYS A 241 -16.52 10.37 -9.19
N ALA A 242 -16.60 9.07 -8.88
CA ALA A 242 -17.85 8.32 -8.91
C ALA A 242 -18.86 8.89 -7.92
N PHE A 243 -18.41 9.24 -6.71
CA PHE A 243 -19.26 9.86 -5.70
C PHE A 243 -19.82 11.21 -6.16
N LYS A 244 -18.98 12.07 -6.75
CA LYS A 244 -19.41 13.37 -7.28
C LYS A 244 -20.31 13.25 -8.51
N GLU A 245 -20.12 12.24 -9.34
CA GLU A 245 -21.01 11.98 -10.48
C GLU A 245 -22.39 11.52 -10.02
N LYS A 246 -22.45 10.69 -8.97
CA LYS A 246 -23.71 10.25 -8.37
C LYS A 246 -24.44 11.37 -7.63
N TYR A 247 -23.72 12.18 -6.87
CA TYR A 247 -24.28 13.23 -6.03
C TYR A 247 -23.86 14.59 -6.55
N GLU A 248 -24.72 15.23 -7.34
CA GLU A 248 -24.47 16.58 -7.86
C GLU A 248 -24.20 17.56 -6.69
N GLY A 249 -23.02 18.21 -6.71
CA GLY A 249 -22.58 19.07 -5.62
C GLY A 249 -22.00 18.35 -4.41
N GLY A 250 -21.81 17.03 -4.49
CA GLY A 250 -21.13 16.25 -3.44
C GLY A 250 -19.68 16.69 -3.24
N GLY A 251 -19.26 16.82 -1.97
CA GLY A 251 -17.90 17.22 -1.59
C GLY A 251 -16.99 16.04 -1.31
N THR A 252 -15.70 16.17 -1.64
CA THR A 252 -14.69 15.15 -1.35
C THR A 252 -13.48 15.74 -0.64
N CYS A 253 -12.98 15.06 0.42
CA CYS A 253 -11.87 15.55 1.21
C CYS A 253 -10.92 14.41 1.64
N CYS A 254 -9.61 14.64 1.50
CA CYS A 254 -8.58 13.79 2.10
C CYS A 254 -7.93 14.51 3.29
N MET A 255 -7.81 13.82 4.43
CA MET A 255 -7.14 14.28 5.64
C MET A 255 -5.96 13.38 5.96
N THR A 256 -4.76 13.95 6.17
CA THR A 256 -3.55 13.19 6.48
C THR A 256 -2.62 13.96 7.41
N VAL A 257 -1.90 13.25 8.26
CA VAL A 257 -0.87 13.83 9.14
C VAL A 257 0.44 14.11 8.42
N ASP A 258 0.61 13.63 7.21
CA ASP A 258 1.80 13.84 6.40
C ASP A 258 1.75 15.18 5.67
N LYS A 259 2.91 15.65 5.24
CA LYS A 259 3.00 16.79 4.32
C LYS A 259 2.55 16.36 2.92
N LYS A 260 1.86 17.22 2.22
CA LYS A 260 1.37 16.98 0.85
C LYS A 260 2.43 16.57 -0.18
N VAL A 261 3.72 16.83 0.11
CA VAL A 261 4.84 16.42 -0.77
C VAL A 261 5.24 14.95 -0.55
N VAL A 262 4.89 14.35 0.58
CA VAL A 262 5.17 12.93 0.84
C VAL A 262 4.33 12.11 -0.13
N TRP A 263 4.96 11.16 -0.81
CA TRP A 263 4.31 10.36 -1.88
C TRP A 263 3.61 11.19 -2.97
N ASN A 264 3.92 12.47 -3.09
CA ASN A 264 3.28 13.36 -4.05
C ASN A 264 1.75 13.48 -3.87
N VAL A 265 1.28 13.37 -2.62
CA VAL A 265 -0.15 13.29 -2.27
C VAL A 265 -0.95 14.47 -2.79
N ALA A 266 -0.33 15.66 -2.95
CA ALA A 266 -1.01 16.81 -3.55
C ALA A 266 -1.47 16.55 -4.98
N ILE A 267 -0.66 15.87 -5.79
CA ILE A 267 -1.00 15.52 -7.17
C ILE A 267 -1.98 14.34 -7.17
N VAL A 268 -1.75 13.34 -6.34
CA VAL A 268 -2.68 12.20 -6.20
C VAL A 268 -4.08 12.67 -5.83
N ALA A 269 -4.20 13.64 -4.92
CA ALA A 269 -5.48 14.22 -4.54
C ALA A 269 -6.20 14.87 -5.74
N GLN A 270 -5.46 15.59 -6.60
CA GLN A 270 -5.99 16.17 -7.84
C GLN A 270 -6.39 15.07 -8.84
N ASP A 271 -5.52 14.08 -9.05
CA ASP A 271 -5.74 12.99 -10.00
C ASP A 271 -6.96 12.14 -9.63
N PHE A 272 -7.18 11.90 -8.32
CA PHE A 272 -8.35 11.20 -7.81
C PHE A 272 -9.60 12.08 -7.72
N GLY A 273 -9.44 13.40 -7.80
CA GLY A 273 -10.55 14.34 -7.85
C GLY A 273 -11.06 14.80 -6.48
N TYR A 274 -10.22 14.78 -5.44
CA TYR A 274 -10.54 15.42 -4.17
C TYR A 274 -10.71 16.95 -4.35
N ASP A 275 -11.72 17.50 -3.71
CA ASP A 275 -11.93 18.94 -3.69
C ASP A 275 -11.05 19.63 -2.64
N LYS A 276 -10.76 18.92 -1.54
CA LYS A 276 -9.92 19.43 -0.45
C LYS A 276 -8.89 18.38 -0.01
N LEU A 277 -7.67 18.85 0.25
CA LEU A 277 -6.61 18.09 0.92
C LEU A 277 -6.19 18.85 2.17
N LEU A 278 -6.45 18.27 3.34
CA LEU A 278 -6.00 18.78 4.63
C LEU A 278 -4.79 17.96 5.07
N ASP A 279 -3.60 18.50 4.82
CA ASP A 279 -2.33 17.88 5.16
C ASP A 279 -1.79 18.42 6.51
N LYS A 280 -0.59 18.03 6.90
CA LYS A 280 0.04 18.35 8.19
C LYS A 280 -0.18 19.78 8.72
N PRO A 281 -0.06 20.87 7.93
CA PRO A 281 -0.30 22.24 8.42
C PRO A 281 -1.69 22.52 8.96
N TYR A 282 -2.68 21.71 8.59
CA TYR A 282 -4.06 21.89 9.05
C TYR A 282 -4.34 21.28 10.42
N PHE A 283 -3.35 20.59 11.02
CA PHE A 283 -3.48 19.89 12.30
C PHE A 283 -2.52 20.42 13.35
N VAL A 284 -2.99 20.51 14.58
CA VAL A 284 -2.18 20.90 15.73
C VAL A 284 -1.45 19.68 16.28
N LEU A 285 -0.13 19.78 16.46
CA LEU A 285 0.69 18.70 17.00
C LEU A 285 0.62 18.73 18.55
N ASP A 286 -0.51 18.33 19.10
CA ASP A 286 -0.78 18.29 20.56
C ASP A 286 -0.58 16.90 21.17
N GLU A 287 -0.48 15.85 20.34
CA GLU A 287 -0.08 14.50 20.73
C GLU A 287 1.04 14.03 19.80
N LYS A 288 2.07 13.39 20.36
CA LYS A 288 3.22 12.92 19.57
C LYS A 288 3.37 11.43 19.69
N THR A 289 3.32 10.72 18.57
CA THR A 289 3.53 9.27 18.51
C THR A 289 4.64 8.90 17.53
N GLY A 290 5.14 7.68 17.70
CA GLY A 290 6.18 7.15 16.84
C GLY A 290 7.54 7.84 17.00
N PRO A 291 8.57 7.29 16.36
CA PRO A 291 9.96 7.74 16.50
C PRO A 291 10.22 9.14 15.94
N ARG A 292 9.25 9.72 15.25
CA ARG A 292 9.34 11.04 14.59
C ARG A 292 8.46 12.10 15.21
N HIS A 293 7.84 11.77 16.33
CA HIS A 293 6.92 12.71 16.96
C HIS A 293 5.86 13.24 15.98
N ARG A 294 5.24 12.32 15.20
CA ARG A 294 4.08 12.64 14.37
C ARG A 294 2.84 12.80 15.23
N LEU A 295 1.83 13.46 14.70
CA LEU A 295 0.53 13.54 15.35
C LEU A 295 -0.04 12.14 15.56
N GLY A 296 -0.42 11.82 16.79
CA GLY A 296 -1.02 10.54 17.16
C GLY A 296 -2.44 10.38 16.64
N ASP A 297 -2.87 9.13 16.40
CA ASP A 297 -4.18 8.85 15.82
C ASP A 297 -5.33 9.33 16.69
N VAL A 298 -5.18 9.34 18.03
CA VAL A 298 -6.22 9.83 18.94
C VAL A 298 -6.47 11.32 18.70
N SER A 299 -5.42 12.12 18.68
CA SER A 299 -5.56 13.54 18.41
C SER A 299 -5.92 13.82 16.95
N PHE A 300 -5.34 13.09 16.01
CA PHE A 300 -5.65 13.25 14.58
C PHE A 300 -7.14 13.03 14.30
N LEU A 301 -7.70 11.88 14.70
CA LEU A 301 -9.10 11.56 14.46
C LEU A 301 -10.05 12.48 15.24
N ARG A 302 -9.67 12.92 16.47
CA ARG A 302 -10.41 13.95 17.18
C ARG A 302 -10.48 15.26 16.38
N GLN A 303 -9.34 15.74 15.88
CA GLN A 303 -9.28 16.96 15.05
C GLN A 303 -10.01 16.77 13.71
N CYS A 304 -9.98 15.57 13.10
CA CYS A 304 -10.81 15.25 11.95
C CYS A 304 -12.30 15.41 12.28
N GLY A 305 -12.76 14.86 13.41
CA GLY A 305 -14.14 14.99 13.88
C GLY A 305 -14.55 16.46 14.08
N GLU A 306 -13.72 17.26 14.73
CA GLU A 306 -13.94 18.68 14.94
C GLU A 306 -14.09 19.44 13.61
N LYS A 307 -13.26 19.12 12.61
CA LYS A 307 -13.34 19.73 11.27
C LYS A 307 -14.59 19.29 10.53
N LEU A 308 -14.94 18.01 10.61
CA LEU A 308 -16.17 17.47 9.98
C LEU A 308 -17.44 18.01 10.64
N ALA A 309 -17.39 18.44 11.90
CA ALA A 309 -18.52 19.09 12.54
C ALA A 309 -18.87 20.47 11.94
N THR A 310 -17.95 21.06 11.16
CA THR A 310 -18.20 22.34 10.47
C THR A 310 -19.06 22.15 9.21
N GLU A 311 -19.88 23.14 8.88
CA GLU A 311 -20.69 23.15 7.64
C GLU A 311 -19.83 23.30 6.38
N GLU A 312 -18.61 23.78 6.51
CA GLU A 312 -17.68 23.95 5.39
C GLU A 312 -17.18 22.63 4.81
N LEU A 313 -16.91 21.64 5.67
CA LEU A 313 -16.37 20.35 5.24
C LEU A 313 -17.43 19.26 5.13
N PHE A 314 -18.48 19.37 5.94
CA PHE A 314 -19.56 18.39 5.97
C PHE A 314 -20.90 19.13 6.09
N PRO A 315 -21.47 19.62 4.99
CA PRO A 315 -22.72 20.35 5.00
C PRO A 315 -23.89 19.50 5.50
N THR A 316 -24.73 20.06 6.34
CA THR A 316 -25.96 19.40 6.78
C THR A 316 -26.92 19.21 5.60
N GLY A 317 -27.34 17.96 5.36
CA GLY A 317 -28.16 17.59 4.21
C GLY A 317 -27.43 17.58 2.87
N GLY A 318 -26.10 17.74 2.89
CA GLY A 318 -25.24 17.53 1.72
C GLY A 318 -24.77 16.09 1.59
N HIS A 319 -23.95 15.85 0.55
CA HIS A 319 -23.29 14.57 0.32
C HIS A 319 -21.78 14.77 0.44
N THR A 320 -21.12 13.96 1.27
CA THR A 320 -19.69 14.13 1.52
C THR A 320 -18.99 12.77 1.61
N LEU A 321 -17.87 12.63 0.89
CA LEU A 321 -16.94 11.53 1.00
C LEU A 321 -15.63 12.04 1.58
N VAL A 322 -15.19 11.46 2.69
CA VAL A 322 -13.96 11.87 3.38
C VAL A 322 -13.05 10.67 3.60
N GLN A 323 -11.76 10.83 3.35
CA GLN A 323 -10.74 9.87 3.77
C GLN A 323 -9.90 10.46 4.89
N CYS A 324 -9.73 9.69 5.97
CA CYS A 324 -8.80 9.97 7.07
C CYS A 324 -7.67 8.93 7.04
N VAL A 325 -6.44 9.37 6.79
CA VAL A 325 -5.25 8.48 6.73
C VAL A 325 -4.49 8.58 8.04
N THR A 326 -4.48 7.51 8.84
CA THR A 326 -3.78 7.47 10.13
C THR A 326 -2.29 7.19 9.98
N TYR A 327 -1.53 7.24 11.07
CA TYR A 327 -0.08 7.07 11.02
C TYR A 327 0.52 6.23 12.14
N SER A 328 -0.11 6.14 13.31
CA SER A 328 0.53 5.58 14.52
C SER A 328 0.90 4.11 14.38
N GLY A 329 0.24 3.38 13.48
CA GLY A 329 0.55 2.00 13.09
C GLY A 329 1.87 1.81 12.34
N HIS A 330 2.60 2.91 12.01
CA HIS A 330 3.83 2.82 11.23
C HIS A 330 4.97 2.14 12.01
N SER A 331 5.71 1.25 11.32
CA SER A 331 6.91 0.59 11.88
C SER A 331 7.92 1.64 12.38
N PRO A 332 8.59 1.41 13.52
CA PRO A 332 8.72 0.18 14.31
C PRO A 332 7.65 -0.07 15.39
N PHE A 333 6.44 0.50 15.29
CA PHE A 333 5.32 0.29 16.21
C PHE A 333 5.58 0.80 17.62
N ILE A 334 6.03 2.05 17.72
CA ILE A 334 6.40 2.67 19.00
C ILE A 334 5.47 3.85 19.27
N ILE A 335 4.83 3.83 20.43
CA ILE A 335 4.08 4.95 20.97
C ILE A 335 4.60 5.30 22.38
N PRO A 336 4.42 6.54 22.86
CA PRO A 336 4.80 6.95 24.22
C PRO A 336 4.14 6.06 25.29
N GLU A 337 4.81 5.91 26.44
CA GLU A 337 4.29 5.08 27.54
C GLU A 337 2.92 5.55 28.02
N GLU A 338 2.70 6.86 28.09
CA GLU A 338 1.44 7.48 28.50
C GLU A 338 0.29 7.21 27.51
N SER A 339 0.60 6.86 26.27
CA SER A 339 -0.40 6.51 25.25
C SER A 339 -0.74 5.02 25.24
N LYS A 340 0.06 4.19 25.90
CA LYS A 340 -0.18 2.73 25.98
C LYS A 340 -1.36 2.43 26.90
N ARG A 341 -2.32 1.67 26.41
CA ARG A 341 -3.52 1.26 27.13
C ARG A 341 -3.53 -0.20 27.54
N ILE A 342 -2.62 -0.98 26.94
CA ILE A 342 -2.47 -2.41 27.13
C ILE A 342 -0.98 -2.77 27.16
N SER A 343 -0.62 -3.82 27.85
CA SER A 343 0.74 -4.35 27.89
C SER A 343 0.73 -5.87 27.83
N PHE A 344 1.79 -6.46 27.32
CA PHE A 344 1.96 -7.89 27.19
C PHE A 344 3.30 -8.34 27.79
N SER A 345 3.39 -9.61 28.12
CA SER A 345 4.59 -10.23 28.73
C SER A 345 5.82 -10.13 27.84
N ASP A 346 6.99 -9.92 28.46
CA ASP A 346 8.30 -9.94 27.79
C ASP A 346 8.69 -11.30 27.19
N LYS A 347 7.91 -12.35 27.45
CA LYS A 347 8.07 -13.65 26.78
C LYS A 347 7.73 -13.61 25.31
N LEU A 348 6.87 -12.69 24.88
CA LEU A 348 6.52 -12.49 23.48
C LEU A 348 7.60 -11.67 22.75
N PRO A 349 7.84 -11.89 21.46
CA PRO A 349 8.72 -11.06 20.66
C PRO A 349 8.38 -9.57 20.80
N GLU A 350 9.34 -8.73 21.06
CA GLU A 350 9.15 -7.29 21.29
C GLU A 350 8.34 -6.63 20.16
N ARG A 351 8.71 -6.92 18.91
CA ARG A 351 8.03 -6.35 17.74
C ARG A 351 6.55 -6.73 17.68
N LEU A 352 6.20 -7.97 18.07
CA LEU A 352 4.82 -8.44 18.14
C LEU A 352 4.05 -7.73 19.26
N ARG A 353 4.67 -7.57 20.43
CA ARG A 353 4.09 -6.82 21.56
C ARG A 353 3.80 -5.37 21.19
N ASN A 354 4.79 -4.71 20.60
CA ASN A 354 4.68 -3.32 20.19
C ASN A 354 3.55 -3.14 19.16
N TYR A 355 3.43 -4.06 18.21
CA TYR A 355 2.34 -4.02 17.23
C TYR A 355 0.97 -4.15 17.88
N MET A 356 0.78 -5.11 18.80
CA MET A 356 -0.49 -5.28 19.52
C MET A 356 -0.85 -4.05 20.37
N VAL A 357 0.14 -3.42 20.99
CA VAL A 357 -0.04 -2.18 21.77
C VAL A 357 -0.48 -1.03 20.89
N VAL A 358 0.14 -0.87 19.72
CA VAL A 358 -0.23 0.17 18.75
C VAL A 358 -1.59 -0.12 18.12
N ALA A 359 -1.90 -1.38 17.79
CA ALA A 359 -3.22 -1.76 17.29
C ALA A 359 -4.34 -1.44 18.29
N ASN A 360 -4.10 -1.66 19.59
CA ASN A 360 -5.02 -1.27 20.65
C ASN A 360 -5.19 0.26 20.75
N TYR A 361 -4.11 1.00 20.57
CA TYR A 361 -4.14 2.48 20.56
C TYR A 361 -4.96 2.99 19.36
N THR A 362 -4.76 2.44 18.16
CA THR A 362 -5.52 2.78 16.95
C THR A 362 -7.00 2.39 17.11
N ASP A 363 -7.30 1.22 17.68
CA ASP A 363 -8.67 0.80 18.03
C ASP A 363 -9.36 1.81 18.94
N TYR A 364 -8.65 2.29 19.96
CA TYR A 364 -9.18 3.31 20.86
C TYR A 364 -9.44 4.63 20.13
N ALA A 365 -8.51 5.09 19.29
CA ALA A 365 -8.66 6.31 18.50
C ALA A 365 -9.89 6.24 17.58
N ILE A 366 -10.06 5.14 16.87
CA ILE A 366 -11.22 4.88 16.01
C ILE A 366 -12.50 4.84 16.85
N GLY A 367 -12.46 4.15 18.01
CA GLY A 367 -13.61 4.06 18.92
C GLY A 367 -14.10 5.42 19.41
N GLN A 368 -13.18 6.32 19.78
CA GLN A 368 -13.51 7.69 20.20
C GLN A 368 -14.09 8.50 19.04
N PHE A 369 -13.48 8.41 17.87
CA PHE A 369 -13.94 9.11 16.68
C PHE A 369 -15.37 8.70 16.28
N ILE A 370 -15.67 7.41 16.25
CA ILE A 370 -17.00 6.90 15.93
C ILE A 370 -18.02 7.31 17.00
N THR A 371 -17.63 7.30 18.27
CA THR A 371 -18.49 7.79 19.37
C THR A 371 -18.82 9.26 19.18
N PHE A 372 -17.83 10.08 18.82
CA PHE A 372 -18.04 11.49 18.52
C PHE A 372 -18.99 11.67 17.32
N LEU A 373 -18.78 10.98 16.21
CA LEU A 373 -19.68 11.07 15.04
C LEU A 373 -21.10 10.69 15.41
N ARG A 374 -21.30 9.59 16.14
CA ARG A 374 -22.64 9.11 16.56
C ARG A 374 -23.33 10.04 17.54
N SER A 375 -22.62 10.90 18.22
CA SER A 375 -23.21 11.92 19.11
C SER A 375 -23.88 13.08 18.36
N GLN A 376 -23.69 13.18 17.05
CA GLN A 376 -24.14 14.29 16.24
C GLN A 376 -25.10 13.82 15.13
N LYS A 377 -26.30 14.37 15.09
CA LYS A 377 -27.36 13.99 14.14
C LYS A 377 -26.93 14.09 12.68
N LYS A 378 -26.08 15.07 12.32
CA LYS A 378 -25.61 15.26 10.94
C LYS A 378 -24.87 14.06 10.33
N PHE A 379 -24.32 13.15 11.17
CA PHE A 379 -23.63 11.95 10.71
C PHE A 379 -24.49 10.68 10.73
N GLU A 380 -25.78 10.77 11.05
CA GLU A 380 -26.66 9.60 11.20
C GLU A 380 -26.73 8.75 9.92
N ASN A 381 -26.80 9.41 8.75
CA ASN A 381 -26.80 8.72 7.45
C ASN A 381 -25.41 8.66 6.80
N THR A 382 -24.41 8.26 7.58
CA THR A 382 -23.01 8.15 7.14
C THR A 382 -22.52 6.70 7.25
N MET A 383 -22.06 6.15 6.13
CA MET A 383 -21.34 4.90 6.08
C MET A 383 -19.88 5.14 6.54
N ILE A 384 -19.37 4.30 7.44
CA ILE A 384 -17.99 4.41 7.91
C ILE A 384 -17.22 3.17 7.47
N VAL A 385 -16.23 3.34 6.62
CA VAL A 385 -15.34 2.30 6.11
C VAL A 385 -14.04 2.33 6.89
N ILE A 386 -13.60 1.18 7.41
CA ILE A 386 -12.32 1.03 8.09
C ILE A 386 -11.57 -0.10 7.40
N THR A 387 -10.37 0.18 6.91
CA THR A 387 -9.50 -0.82 6.29
C THR A 387 -8.03 -0.49 6.57
N GLY A 388 -7.17 -1.50 6.56
CA GLY A 388 -5.72 -1.27 6.59
C GLY A 388 -5.19 -0.94 5.21
N ASP A 389 -4.22 -0.06 5.12
CA ASP A 389 -3.55 0.27 3.86
C ASP A 389 -2.65 -0.86 3.36
N HIS A 390 -1.95 -1.54 4.27
CA HIS A 390 -1.08 -2.70 4.00
C HIS A 390 -0.76 -3.50 5.27
N GLU A 391 0.02 -4.57 5.12
CA GLU A 391 0.51 -5.36 6.25
C GLU A 391 1.60 -4.64 7.05
N GLY A 392 1.70 -4.90 8.37
CA GLY A 392 2.65 -4.23 9.27
C GLY A 392 4.06 -4.83 9.25
N PHE A 393 4.21 -6.14 9.06
CA PHE A 393 5.48 -6.81 9.33
C PHE A 393 6.39 -7.05 8.11
N GLY A 394 5.86 -7.09 6.90
CA GLY A 394 6.65 -7.38 5.71
C GLY A 394 7.49 -8.67 5.88
N LEU A 395 8.79 -8.59 5.57
CA LEU A 395 9.73 -9.72 5.73
C LEU A 395 10.02 -10.13 7.17
N THR A 396 9.72 -9.29 8.15
CA THR A 396 9.93 -9.64 9.57
C THR A 396 8.83 -10.53 10.12
N ARG A 397 7.79 -10.82 9.34
CA ARG A 397 6.65 -11.66 9.72
C ARG A 397 7.05 -13.09 10.00
N LYS A 398 7.88 -13.70 9.12
CA LYS A 398 8.26 -15.10 9.24
C LYS A 398 8.86 -15.47 10.60
N PRO A 399 9.87 -14.77 11.12
CA PRO A 399 10.39 -15.04 12.45
C PRO A 399 9.36 -14.90 13.58
N LEU A 400 8.31 -14.09 13.39
CA LEU A 400 7.27 -13.90 14.39
C LEU A 400 6.31 -15.09 14.48
N TYR A 401 5.79 -15.57 13.34
CA TYR A 401 4.89 -16.73 13.36
C TYR A 401 5.62 -18.07 13.54
N GLU A 402 6.93 -18.15 13.28
CA GLU A 402 7.75 -19.32 13.60
C GLU A 402 8.17 -19.37 15.08
N HIS A 403 8.02 -18.26 15.82
CA HIS A 403 8.28 -18.22 17.25
C HIS A 403 7.27 -19.07 18.04
N ALA A 404 7.73 -19.81 19.04
CA ALA A 404 6.92 -20.76 19.80
C ALA A 404 5.59 -20.17 20.34
N LEU A 405 5.61 -18.90 20.76
CA LEU A 405 4.42 -18.19 21.24
C LEU A 405 3.75 -17.35 20.13
N GLY A 406 4.47 -16.99 19.07
CA GLY A 406 3.96 -16.17 17.99
C GLY A 406 3.02 -16.92 17.05
N LYS A 407 3.28 -18.20 16.79
CA LYS A 407 2.49 -19.05 15.90
C LYS A 407 1.01 -19.15 16.26
N ASP A 408 0.65 -18.99 17.55
CA ASP A 408 -0.73 -19.04 18.03
C ASP A 408 -1.40 -17.65 18.01
N ILE A 409 -0.63 -16.62 17.69
CA ILE A 409 -1.08 -15.21 17.68
C ILE A 409 -1.23 -14.70 16.26
N ILE A 410 -0.19 -14.81 15.44
CA ILE A 410 -0.12 -14.25 14.09
C ILE A 410 -0.09 -15.34 13.02
N SER A 411 -0.87 -15.16 11.95
CA SER A 411 -0.86 -16.06 10.79
C SER A 411 0.27 -15.74 9.80
N PRO A 412 0.68 -16.69 8.94
CA PRO A 412 1.62 -16.42 7.87
C PRO A 412 1.05 -15.48 6.78
N GLU A 413 -0.26 -15.50 6.58
CA GLU A 413 -0.96 -14.69 5.57
C GLU A 413 -0.97 -13.20 5.98
N ARG A 414 -1.10 -12.33 4.98
CA ARG A 414 -1.05 -10.88 5.12
C ARG A 414 -2.40 -10.27 4.81
N PHE A 415 -3.30 -10.32 5.79
CA PHE A 415 -4.65 -9.80 5.63
C PHE A 415 -4.85 -8.48 6.36
N THR A 416 -5.50 -7.54 5.68
CA THR A 416 -6.13 -6.36 6.27
C THR A 416 -7.64 -6.58 6.36
N PRO A 417 -8.38 -5.91 7.25
CA PRO A 417 -9.83 -6.02 7.30
C PRO A 417 -10.51 -5.06 6.31
N LEU A 418 -11.73 -5.39 5.91
CA LEU A 418 -12.72 -4.42 5.49
C LEU A 418 -13.85 -4.44 6.51
N ILE A 419 -14.04 -3.33 7.22
CA ILE A 419 -15.17 -3.12 8.14
C ILE A 419 -15.97 -1.94 7.61
N VAL A 420 -17.29 -2.13 7.45
CA VAL A 420 -18.19 -1.05 7.06
C VAL A 420 -19.29 -0.96 8.11
N LEU A 421 -19.27 0.11 8.91
CA LEU A 421 -20.30 0.41 9.90
C LEU A 421 -21.42 1.25 9.27
N ASN A 422 -22.62 1.12 9.79
CA ASN A 422 -23.83 1.66 9.18
C ASN A 422 -23.92 1.28 7.68
N SER A 423 -23.47 0.07 7.38
CA SER A 423 -23.50 -0.50 6.03
C SER A 423 -24.94 -0.66 5.55
N PRO A 424 -25.22 -0.39 4.27
CA PRO A 424 -26.53 -0.71 3.68
C PRO A 424 -26.76 -2.23 3.53
N VAL A 425 -25.69 -3.03 3.67
CA VAL A 425 -25.75 -4.50 3.59
C VAL A 425 -25.10 -5.10 4.82
N HIS A 426 -25.84 -5.95 5.56
CA HIS A 426 -25.26 -6.76 6.62
C HIS A 426 -24.63 -8.02 6.02
N LEU A 427 -23.30 -8.16 6.16
CA LEU A 427 -22.57 -9.31 5.61
C LEU A 427 -21.31 -9.60 6.42
N ARG A 428 -21.12 -10.85 6.79
CA ARG A 428 -19.82 -11.35 7.24
C ARG A 428 -19.24 -12.22 6.12
N TYR A 429 -18.25 -11.68 5.41
CA TYR A 429 -17.63 -12.33 4.27
C TYR A 429 -16.33 -13.02 4.68
N GLU A 430 -16.39 -14.29 5.00
CA GLU A 430 -15.27 -15.09 5.52
C GLU A 430 -14.46 -15.81 4.40
N LYS A 431 -14.49 -15.29 3.20
CA LYS A 431 -13.68 -15.79 2.08
C LYS A 431 -12.53 -14.81 1.78
N VAL A 432 -11.46 -15.32 1.17
CA VAL A 432 -10.35 -14.47 0.72
C VAL A 432 -10.81 -13.56 -0.42
N MET A 433 -10.45 -12.30 -0.32
CA MET A 433 -10.54 -11.29 -1.37
C MET A 433 -9.22 -10.52 -1.48
N GLY A 434 -8.95 -9.85 -2.59
CA GLY A 434 -7.82 -8.95 -2.75
C GLY A 434 -8.15 -7.50 -2.36
N GLN A 435 -7.14 -6.68 -2.08
CA GLN A 435 -7.39 -5.23 -1.91
C GLN A 435 -7.98 -4.58 -3.18
N VAL A 436 -7.69 -5.12 -4.36
CA VAL A 436 -8.27 -4.67 -5.63
C VAL A 436 -9.80 -4.81 -5.68
N ASP A 437 -10.37 -5.69 -4.85
CA ASP A 437 -11.82 -5.92 -4.73
C ASP A 437 -12.52 -4.87 -3.85
N LEU A 438 -11.77 -4.06 -3.09
CA LEU A 438 -12.33 -2.99 -2.25
C LEU A 438 -13.08 -1.96 -3.10
N TYR A 439 -12.44 -1.50 -4.17
CA TYR A 439 -13.01 -0.47 -5.06
C TYR A 439 -14.40 -0.84 -5.62
N PRO A 440 -14.57 -1.96 -6.34
CA PRO A 440 -15.89 -2.33 -6.85
C PRO A 440 -16.91 -2.62 -5.74
N THR A 441 -16.47 -3.12 -4.57
CA THR A 441 -17.34 -3.32 -3.41
C THR A 441 -17.85 -1.99 -2.87
N LEU A 442 -16.98 -0.99 -2.74
CA LEU A 442 -17.37 0.32 -2.25
C LEU A 442 -18.24 1.07 -3.26
N LEU A 443 -18.00 0.94 -4.57
CA LEU A 443 -18.89 1.50 -5.58
C LEU A 443 -20.30 0.94 -5.46
N ASP A 444 -20.44 -0.37 -5.23
CA ASP A 444 -21.75 -0.98 -4.99
C ASP A 444 -22.40 -0.44 -3.72
N LEU A 445 -21.68 -0.39 -2.59
CA LEU A 445 -22.21 0.11 -1.32
C LEU A 445 -22.59 1.59 -1.36
N LEU A 446 -21.91 2.39 -2.17
CA LEU A 446 -22.23 3.79 -2.45
C LEU A 446 -23.38 3.93 -3.46
N GLY A 447 -23.83 2.84 -4.09
CA GLY A 447 -24.82 2.85 -5.16
C GLY A 447 -24.35 3.60 -6.40
N ALA A 448 -23.04 3.67 -6.63
CA ALA A 448 -22.40 4.20 -7.84
C ALA A 448 -22.10 3.06 -8.84
N ASP A 449 -23.07 2.21 -9.01
CA ASP A 449 -22.96 0.97 -9.78
C ASP A 449 -22.99 1.15 -11.30
N ASP A 450 -23.44 2.28 -11.77
CA ASP A 450 -23.42 2.73 -13.16
C ASP A 450 -22.13 3.45 -13.56
N TYR A 451 -21.21 3.70 -12.60
CA TYR A 451 -19.93 4.32 -12.90
C TYR A 451 -19.12 3.49 -13.91
N PRO A 452 -18.57 4.12 -14.99
CA PRO A 452 -18.04 3.40 -16.16
C PRO A 452 -16.88 2.46 -15.85
N TRP A 453 -16.09 2.78 -14.84
CA TRP A 453 -14.93 1.98 -14.41
C TRP A 453 -15.24 1.23 -13.12
N ARG A 454 -15.05 -0.09 -13.16
CA ARG A 454 -15.34 -0.98 -12.03
C ARG A 454 -14.09 -1.56 -11.37
N GLY A 455 -12.88 -1.13 -11.80
CA GLY A 455 -11.61 -1.70 -11.32
C GLY A 455 -11.26 -3.03 -12.00
N LEU A 456 -10.15 -3.62 -11.57
CA LEU A 456 -9.66 -4.93 -12.00
C LEU A 456 -10.05 -6.06 -11.04
N GLY A 457 -10.69 -5.71 -9.93
CA GLY A 457 -11.26 -6.63 -8.96
C GLY A 457 -12.73 -6.93 -9.19
N GLU A 458 -13.32 -7.69 -8.28
CA GLU A 458 -14.73 -8.05 -8.28
C GLU A 458 -15.35 -7.78 -6.90
N SER A 459 -16.53 -7.15 -6.88
CA SER A 459 -17.25 -6.88 -5.64
C SER A 459 -17.59 -8.16 -4.86
N ILE A 460 -17.40 -8.14 -3.54
CA ILE A 460 -17.80 -9.27 -2.67
C ILE A 460 -19.32 -9.44 -2.57
N LEU A 461 -20.08 -8.46 -3.04
CA LEU A 461 -21.54 -8.56 -3.14
C LEU A 461 -21.98 -9.31 -4.39
N SER A 462 -21.08 -9.56 -5.33
CA SER A 462 -21.34 -10.36 -6.54
C SER A 462 -21.43 -11.84 -6.18
N SER A 463 -22.46 -12.50 -6.67
CA SER A 463 -22.64 -13.95 -6.50
C SER A 463 -21.55 -14.80 -7.20
N GLY A 464 -20.86 -14.20 -8.20
CA GLY A 464 -19.79 -14.83 -8.96
C GLY A 464 -18.42 -14.77 -8.30
N LYS A 465 -18.24 -13.91 -7.28
CA LYS A 465 -16.95 -13.67 -6.64
C LYS A 465 -16.29 -14.96 -6.14
N LYS A 466 -15.09 -15.22 -6.67
CA LYS A 466 -14.27 -16.38 -6.27
C LYS A 466 -13.50 -16.08 -4.97
N ALA A 467 -13.25 -17.12 -4.18
CA ALA A 467 -12.67 -17.04 -2.84
C ALA A 467 -11.13 -16.99 -2.83
N PHE A 468 -10.49 -16.33 -3.78
CA PHE A 468 -9.04 -16.23 -3.85
C PHE A 468 -8.57 -14.84 -4.26
N ALA A 469 -7.29 -14.56 -4.03
CA ALA A 469 -6.58 -13.38 -4.50
C ALA A 469 -5.18 -13.78 -5.03
N ILE A 470 -4.60 -12.94 -5.88
CA ILE A 470 -3.20 -13.08 -6.32
C ILE A 470 -2.36 -12.08 -5.56
N SER A 471 -1.37 -12.58 -4.83
CA SER A 471 -0.42 -11.76 -4.07
C SER A 471 0.53 -10.99 -5.00
N PRO A 472 1.26 -9.97 -4.51
CA PRO A 472 2.33 -9.29 -5.27
C PRO A 472 3.44 -10.24 -5.73
N GLN A 473 3.58 -11.41 -5.09
CA GLN A 473 4.54 -12.46 -5.44
C GLN A 473 3.97 -13.49 -6.44
N MET A 474 2.79 -13.20 -7.02
CA MET A 474 2.05 -14.10 -7.94
C MET A 474 1.61 -15.43 -7.30
N GLU A 475 1.57 -15.47 -5.97
CA GLU A 475 1.03 -16.61 -5.21
C GLU A 475 -0.49 -16.54 -5.18
N ILE A 476 -1.12 -17.72 -5.17
CA ILE A 476 -2.57 -17.84 -5.01
C ILE A 476 -2.86 -17.96 -3.50
N ILE A 477 -3.65 -17.04 -2.98
CA ILE A 477 -4.08 -17.04 -1.58
C ILE A 477 -5.58 -17.28 -1.53
N GLY A 478 -6.02 -18.22 -0.71
CA GLY A 478 -7.43 -18.58 -0.56
C GLY A 478 -7.82 -19.89 -1.25
N ASP A 479 -9.10 -20.07 -1.52
CA ASP A 479 -9.68 -21.30 -2.06
C ASP A 479 -9.93 -21.19 -3.56
N THR A 480 -9.41 -22.16 -4.32
CA THR A 480 -9.57 -22.26 -5.77
C THR A 480 -10.51 -23.39 -6.21
N VAL A 481 -11.28 -23.96 -5.30
CA VAL A 481 -12.30 -24.96 -5.67
C VAL A 481 -13.31 -24.35 -6.64
N GLY A 482 -13.49 -25.00 -7.79
CA GLY A 482 -14.36 -24.52 -8.86
C GLY A 482 -13.82 -23.30 -9.62
N VAL A 483 -12.51 -23.02 -9.53
CA VAL A 483 -11.82 -21.98 -10.31
C VAL A 483 -11.00 -22.65 -11.40
N SER A 484 -11.19 -22.23 -12.64
CA SER A 484 -10.43 -22.75 -13.78
C SER A 484 -9.02 -22.15 -13.82
N THR A 485 -8.09 -22.85 -14.47
CA THR A 485 -6.74 -22.33 -14.75
C THR A 485 -6.78 -21.02 -15.54
N ALA A 486 -7.77 -20.85 -16.42
CA ALA A 486 -7.95 -19.63 -17.19
C ALA A 486 -8.35 -18.43 -16.31
N GLU A 487 -9.22 -18.63 -15.31
CA GLU A 487 -9.60 -17.59 -14.33
C GLU A 487 -8.41 -17.21 -13.45
N ILE A 488 -7.61 -18.17 -13.01
CA ILE A 488 -6.38 -17.91 -12.25
C ILE A 488 -5.39 -17.10 -13.09
N GLN A 489 -5.20 -17.49 -14.36
CA GLN A 489 -4.30 -16.76 -15.25
C GLN A 489 -4.80 -15.35 -15.52
N HIS A 490 -6.11 -15.18 -15.75
CA HIS A 490 -6.73 -13.87 -15.92
C HIS A 490 -6.48 -12.95 -14.70
N ALA A 491 -6.63 -13.49 -13.48
CA ALA A 491 -6.33 -12.74 -12.26
C ALA A 491 -4.83 -12.39 -12.12
N LYS A 492 -3.92 -13.25 -12.57
CA LYS A 492 -2.48 -12.95 -12.62
C LYS A 492 -2.17 -11.88 -13.68
N ASP A 493 -2.80 -11.96 -14.85
CA ASP A 493 -2.59 -10.98 -15.92
C ASP A 493 -3.08 -9.59 -15.57
N ALA A 494 -4.01 -9.45 -14.61
CA ALA A 494 -4.48 -8.17 -14.07
C ALA A 494 -3.33 -7.26 -13.62
N TRP A 495 -2.26 -7.82 -13.03
CA TRP A 495 -1.09 -7.08 -12.60
C TRP A 495 -0.38 -6.39 -13.76
N ARG A 496 -0.21 -7.09 -14.88
CA ARG A 496 0.40 -6.54 -16.08
C ARG A 496 -0.52 -5.54 -16.78
N VAL A 497 -1.80 -5.84 -16.83
CA VAL A 497 -2.79 -4.94 -17.43
C VAL A 497 -2.90 -3.63 -16.65
N SER A 498 -2.87 -3.70 -15.31
CA SER A 498 -2.83 -2.50 -14.47
C SER A 498 -1.59 -1.63 -14.74
N ASP A 499 -0.41 -2.27 -14.82
CA ASP A 499 0.84 -1.58 -15.13
C ASP A 499 0.77 -0.87 -16.50
N LEU A 500 0.19 -1.51 -17.51
CA LEU A 500 -0.04 -0.91 -18.83
C LEU A 500 -1.02 0.27 -18.75
N ILE A 501 -2.17 0.11 -18.08
CA ILE A 501 -3.20 1.16 -17.92
C ILE A 501 -2.58 2.42 -17.32
N ILE A 502 -1.82 2.26 -16.23
CA ILE A 502 -1.18 3.38 -15.54
C ILE A 502 -0.08 3.98 -16.40
N SER A 503 0.83 3.15 -16.92
CA SER A 503 2.04 3.64 -17.60
C SER A 503 1.76 4.36 -18.91
N CYS A 504 0.73 3.97 -19.66
CA CYS A 504 0.38 4.60 -20.94
C CYS A 504 -0.75 5.63 -20.84
N ASP A 505 -1.19 5.99 -19.62
CA ASP A 505 -2.34 6.88 -19.38
C ASP A 505 -3.60 6.48 -20.19
N TYR A 506 -3.95 5.20 -20.12
CA TYR A 506 -5.02 4.60 -20.93
C TYR A 506 -6.33 5.39 -20.89
N PHE A 507 -6.72 5.88 -19.70
CA PHE A 507 -7.99 6.60 -19.52
C PHE A 507 -8.01 8.00 -20.16
N ALA A 508 -6.88 8.64 -20.38
CA ALA A 508 -6.81 9.90 -21.11
C ALA A 508 -7.17 9.71 -22.59
N HIS A 509 -6.85 8.54 -23.16
CA HIS A 509 -7.09 8.23 -24.56
C HIS A 509 -8.50 7.70 -24.87
N GLY A 510 -9.22 7.17 -23.85
CA GLY A 510 -10.60 6.69 -24.02
C GLY A 510 -11.65 7.81 -24.15
N ARG A 511 -11.37 9.01 -23.66
CA ARG A 511 -12.30 10.15 -23.71
C ARG A 511 -12.44 10.81 -25.09
N THR A 512 -11.57 10.49 -26.03
CA THR A 512 -11.62 11.07 -27.39
C THR A 512 -12.57 10.32 -28.35
N GLY A 513 -13.13 9.16 -27.93
CA GLY A 513 -14.01 8.31 -28.74
C GLY A 513 -15.51 8.54 -28.57
N ASP A 514 -15.96 9.09 -27.45
CA ASP A 514 -17.38 9.22 -27.10
C ASP A 514 -18.02 10.59 -27.45
N LYS A 515 -17.32 11.40 -28.28
CA LYS A 515 -17.94 12.55 -28.92
C LYS A 515 -18.26 12.22 -30.39
N LYS A 516 -19.25 11.35 -30.59
CA LYS A 516 -20.03 11.32 -31.83
C LYS A 516 -21.48 10.93 -31.55
#